data_737848f0f4ded8c5e9a758ab444894bd
#
_entry.id   737848f0f4ded8c5e9a758ab444894bd
#
_cell.length_a   1.000
_cell.length_b   1.000
_cell.length_c   1.000
_cell.angle_alpha   90.00
_cell.angle_beta   90.00
_cell.angle_gamma   90.00
#
_symmetry.space_group_name_H-M   'P 1'
#
loop_
_entity.id
_entity.type
_entity.pdbx_description
1 polymer ?
#
loop_
_entity_poly.entity_id
_entity_poly.type
_entity_poly.pdbx_seq_one_letter_code
_entity_poly.pdbx_strand_id
1 'polypeptide(L)'
;MADPRHVLHEMHYVLIPGAWMGAWVWAEVAETLRREGHQAHAITLSGLDGSDDDPARVRLATHVQDVLSYLRAHAVEDVVLVGHSYSGVVVGQVAAQAPERVAHTVYVEAFLPVDGRSLLDVSGLDVEHERRLIAENGGLWPPPSREELSQQPFLDADLIQRLASRLVGPPGHTVTDAASVPRPLESLPSTFIAGKDWLSFSREQDLLKSLRRSPRWTFRSIE
;
A
#
# COMPACT_ATOMS: atom_id res chain seq x y z
N MET A 1 34.95 1.27 -28.86
CA MET A 1 33.67 1.97 -28.92
C MET A 1 32.88 1.54 -27.67
N ALA A 2 32.75 2.41 -26.69
CA ALA A 2 32.02 2.08 -25.49
C ALA A 2 30.52 2.09 -25.81
N ASP A 3 29.86 0.99 -25.45
CA ASP A 3 28.40 0.84 -25.43
C ASP A 3 27.77 1.97 -24.60
N PRO A 4 26.83 2.75 -25.12
CA PRO A 4 26.12 3.73 -24.31
C PRO A 4 25.11 3.00 -23.45
N ARG A 5 25.61 2.33 -22.40
CA ARG A 5 24.72 1.79 -21.35
C ARG A 5 23.95 2.95 -20.77
N HIS A 6 22.65 2.87 -20.82
CA HIS A 6 21.75 3.72 -20.09
C HIS A 6 22.32 3.93 -18.69
N VAL A 7 22.74 5.14 -18.39
CA VAL A 7 22.93 5.57 -17.01
C VAL A 7 21.53 5.55 -16.43
N LEU A 8 21.15 4.43 -15.81
CA LEU A 8 19.94 4.37 -15.03
C LEU A 8 20.09 5.43 -13.94
N HIS A 9 19.28 6.47 -13.99
CA HIS A 9 19.23 7.44 -12.91
C HIS A 9 18.89 6.67 -11.63
N GLU A 10 19.72 6.82 -10.61
CA GLU A 10 19.43 6.29 -9.29
C GLU A 10 18.09 6.87 -8.81
N MET A 11 17.16 5.98 -8.49
CA MET A 11 15.83 6.33 -7.97
C MET A 11 15.73 5.89 -6.52
N HIS A 12 14.94 6.62 -5.73
CA HIS A 12 14.65 6.27 -4.35
C HIS A 12 13.26 5.63 -4.27
N TYR A 13 13.18 4.38 -3.85
CA TYR A 13 11.93 3.65 -3.65
C TYR A 13 11.62 3.54 -2.16
N VAL A 14 10.39 3.86 -1.79
CA VAL A 14 9.84 3.57 -0.45
C VAL A 14 8.66 2.62 -0.64
N LEU A 15 8.79 1.41 -0.07
CA LEU A 15 7.89 0.28 -0.27
C LEU A 15 7.04 0.08 0.97
N ILE A 16 5.72 0.22 0.83
CA ILE A 16 4.76 0.11 1.92
C ILE A 16 3.92 -1.14 1.71
N PRO A 17 3.95 -2.11 2.67
CA PRO A 17 3.21 -3.36 2.57
C PRO A 17 1.71 -3.16 2.74
N GLY A 18 0.93 -4.16 2.33
CA GLY A 18 -0.51 -4.22 2.55
C GLY A 18 -0.88 -4.38 4.02
N ALA A 19 -2.18 -4.45 4.29
CA ALA A 19 -2.69 -4.75 5.62
C ALA A 19 -2.08 -6.06 6.17
N TRP A 20 -1.97 -6.14 7.49
CA TRP A 20 -1.43 -7.27 8.24
C TRP A 20 0.06 -7.55 8.06
N MET A 21 0.76 -6.86 7.15
CA MET A 21 2.14 -7.15 6.76
C MET A 21 3.10 -6.04 7.20
N GLY A 22 4.35 -6.42 7.44
CA GLY A 22 5.45 -5.48 7.67
C GLY A 22 6.42 -5.41 6.49
N ALA A 23 7.47 -4.61 6.64
CA ALA A 23 8.52 -4.38 5.63
C ALA A 23 9.13 -5.67 5.05
N TRP A 24 9.08 -6.76 5.79
CA TRP A 24 9.64 -8.05 5.42
C TRP A 24 9.08 -8.62 4.10
N VAL A 25 7.85 -8.29 3.74
CA VAL A 25 7.23 -8.79 2.49
C VAL A 25 7.91 -8.20 1.25
N TRP A 26 8.53 -7.04 1.38
CA TRP A 26 9.24 -6.35 0.30
C TRP A 26 10.74 -6.65 0.23
N ALA A 27 11.28 -7.51 1.10
CA ALA A 27 12.73 -7.73 1.23
C ALA A 27 13.41 -8.09 -0.10
N GLU A 28 12.84 -9.05 -0.85
CA GLU A 28 13.39 -9.51 -2.12
C GLU A 28 13.30 -8.44 -3.22
N VAL A 29 12.19 -7.70 -3.26
CA VAL A 29 11.99 -6.61 -4.21
C VAL A 29 12.97 -5.47 -3.92
N ALA A 30 13.11 -5.09 -2.65
CA ALA A 30 14.06 -4.06 -2.23
C ALA A 30 15.51 -4.44 -2.57
N GLU A 31 15.89 -5.70 -2.36
CA GLU A 31 17.21 -6.19 -2.74
C GLU A 31 17.42 -6.16 -4.24
N THR A 32 16.42 -6.54 -5.02
CA THR A 32 16.50 -6.50 -6.48
C THR A 32 16.68 -5.07 -6.99
N LEU A 33 15.89 -4.11 -6.47
CA LEU A 33 16.03 -2.71 -6.82
C LEU A 33 17.43 -2.16 -6.49
N ARG A 34 17.98 -2.55 -5.33
CA ARG A 34 19.35 -2.14 -4.95
C ARG A 34 20.41 -2.73 -5.88
N ARG A 35 20.26 -3.99 -6.32
CA ARG A 35 21.16 -4.60 -7.30
C ARG A 35 21.10 -3.93 -8.67
N GLU A 36 19.97 -3.35 -9.02
CA GLU A 36 19.80 -2.55 -10.24
C GLU A 36 20.30 -1.10 -10.08
N GLY A 37 20.91 -0.75 -8.94
CA GLY A 37 21.54 0.56 -8.72
C GLY A 37 20.59 1.63 -8.15
N HIS A 38 19.46 1.23 -7.58
CA HIS A 38 18.51 2.14 -6.93
C HIS A 38 18.64 2.09 -5.41
N GLN A 39 18.13 3.10 -4.72
CA GLN A 39 17.89 3.04 -3.29
C GLN A 39 16.48 2.50 -3.05
N ALA A 40 16.33 1.53 -2.16
CA ALA A 40 15.04 0.95 -1.85
C ALA A 40 14.92 0.69 -0.34
N HIS A 41 13.85 1.18 0.24
CA HIS A 41 13.57 1.08 1.67
C HIS A 41 12.14 0.57 1.87
N ALA A 42 12.00 -0.56 2.56
CA ALA A 42 10.71 -1.04 2.99
C ALA A 42 10.46 -0.59 4.43
N ILE A 43 9.27 -0.09 4.72
CA ILE A 43 8.89 0.37 6.05
C ILE A 43 7.70 -0.42 6.59
N THR A 44 7.68 -0.63 7.90
CA THR A 44 6.52 -1.16 8.61
C THR A 44 5.76 0.02 9.23
N LEU A 45 4.46 0.07 9.02
CA LEU A 45 3.60 1.13 9.57
C LEU A 45 3.31 0.88 11.05
N SER A 46 3.01 1.94 11.80
CA SER A 46 2.67 1.89 13.23
C SER A 46 1.60 0.83 13.53
N GLY A 47 1.80 0.08 14.62
CA GLY A 47 0.91 -1.00 15.03
C GLY A 47 1.00 -2.29 14.20
N LEU A 48 1.93 -2.38 13.21
CA LEU A 48 2.16 -3.58 12.40
C LEU A 48 3.54 -4.21 12.65
N ASP A 49 4.31 -3.66 13.58
CA ASP A 49 5.63 -4.15 14.00
C ASP A 49 5.58 -5.13 15.18
N GLY A 50 4.37 -5.41 15.70
CA GLY A 50 4.16 -6.26 16.87
C GLY A 50 4.41 -5.52 18.20
N SER A 51 4.53 -4.19 18.18
CA SER A 51 4.56 -3.38 19.40
C SER A 51 3.22 -3.43 20.15
N ASP A 52 3.29 -3.25 21.48
CA ASP A 52 2.09 -3.19 22.34
C ASP A 52 1.44 -1.77 22.31
N ASP A 53 1.46 -1.11 21.17
CA ASP A 53 0.82 0.20 21.01
C ASP A 53 -0.70 0.08 21.20
N ASP A 54 -1.27 1.05 21.87
CA ASP A 54 -2.73 1.14 22.05
C ASP A 54 -3.41 1.29 20.67
N PRO A 55 -4.17 0.29 20.20
CA PRO A 55 -4.81 0.35 18.88
C PRO A 55 -5.70 1.57 18.67
N ALA A 56 -6.25 2.13 19.76
CA ALA A 56 -7.12 3.29 19.69
C ALA A 56 -6.37 4.58 19.28
N ARG A 57 -5.06 4.61 19.42
CA ARG A 57 -4.21 5.76 19.10
C ARG A 57 -3.70 5.77 17.67
N VAL A 58 -3.64 4.61 17.03
CA VAL A 58 -3.15 4.50 15.65
C VAL A 58 -4.31 4.64 14.68
N ARG A 59 -4.24 5.66 13.85
CA ARG A 59 -5.27 6.06 12.88
C ARG A 59 -4.75 5.94 11.45
N LEU A 60 -5.62 6.06 10.45
CA LEU A 60 -5.18 6.17 9.06
C LEU A 60 -4.21 7.36 8.88
N ALA A 61 -4.50 8.48 9.52
CA ALA A 61 -3.61 9.64 9.52
C ALA A 61 -2.23 9.36 10.14
N THR A 62 -2.14 8.44 11.12
CA THR A 62 -0.85 8.00 11.68
C THR A 62 -0.01 7.32 10.62
N HIS A 63 -0.58 6.39 9.87
CA HIS A 63 0.13 5.70 8.77
C HIS A 63 0.58 6.65 7.67
N VAL A 64 -0.21 7.66 7.34
CA VAL A 64 0.22 8.73 6.41
C VAL A 64 1.41 9.50 6.99
N GLN A 65 1.36 9.83 8.28
CA GLN A 65 2.46 10.54 8.96
C GLN A 65 3.71 9.69 9.12
N ASP A 66 3.61 8.38 9.28
CA ASP A 66 4.77 7.47 9.29
C ASP A 66 5.59 7.65 8.01
N VAL A 67 4.93 7.59 6.85
CA VAL A 67 5.59 7.76 5.55
C VAL A 67 6.15 9.17 5.39
N LEU A 68 5.36 10.21 5.67
CA LEU A 68 5.81 11.60 5.58
C LEU A 68 6.99 11.89 6.51
N SER A 69 6.98 11.32 7.71
CA SER A 69 8.06 11.47 8.69
C SER A 69 9.32 10.75 8.24
N TYR A 70 9.16 9.55 7.66
CA TYR A 70 10.27 8.83 7.05
C TYR A 70 10.94 9.67 5.94
N LEU A 71 10.16 10.21 5.01
CA LEU A 71 10.69 11.03 3.92
C LEU A 71 11.42 12.28 4.42
N ARG A 72 10.89 12.92 5.48
CA ARG A 72 11.55 14.09 6.10
C ARG A 72 12.84 13.71 6.82
N ALA A 73 12.81 12.65 7.63
CA ALA A 73 13.96 12.24 8.46
C ALA A 73 15.17 11.81 7.61
N HIS A 74 14.92 11.26 6.43
CA HIS A 74 15.98 10.78 5.53
C HIS A 74 16.26 11.77 4.38
N ALA A 75 15.64 12.96 4.41
CA ALA A 75 15.76 13.99 3.36
C ALA A 75 15.51 13.41 1.94
N VAL A 76 14.56 12.47 1.81
CA VAL A 76 14.24 11.84 0.54
C VAL A 76 13.34 12.77 -0.27
N GLU A 77 13.79 13.09 -1.47
CA GLU A 77 13.07 13.85 -2.49
C GLU A 77 13.00 13.01 -3.78
N ASP A 78 12.09 13.37 -4.68
CA ASP A 78 11.87 12.64 -5.93
C ASP A 78 11.62 11.13 -5.73
N VAL A 79 10.90 10.79 -4.65
CA VAL A 79 10.67 9.40 -4.27
C VAL A 79 9.66 8.71 -5.19
N VAL A 80 9.89 7.43 -5.46
CA VAL A 80 8.87 6.51 -5.97
C VAL A 80 8.23 5.81 -4.77
N LEU A 81 6.98 6.17 -4.46
CA LEU A 81 6.20 5.50 -3.42
C LEU A 81 5.52 4.26 -4.00
N VAL A 82 5.68 3.12 -3.35
CA VAL A 82 5.03 1.87 -3.76
C VAL A 82 4.10 1.41 -2.66
N GLY A 83 2.81 1.31 -2.96
CA GLY A 83 1.78 0.82 -2.03
C GLY A 83 1.11 -0.44 -2.56
N HIS A 84 1.06 -1.49 -1.74
CA HIS A 84 0.35 -2.73 -2.02
C HIS A 84 -0.98 -2.78 -1.27
N SER A 85 -2.05 -3.22 -1.93
CA SER A 85 -3.35 -3.47 -1.29
C SER A 85 -3.84 -2.26 -0.48
N TYR A 86 -4.06 -2.40 0.83
CA TYR A 86 -4.42 -1.33 1.77
C TYR A 86 -3.56 -0.08 1.62
N SER A 87 -2.24 -0.26 1.47
CA SER A 87 -1.31 0.88 1.47
C SER A 87 -1.42 1.79 0.26
N GLY A 88 -2.18 1.42 -0.76
CA GLY A 88 -2.57 2.37 -1.81
C GLY A 88 -3.34 3.57 -1.24
N VAL A 89 -4.19 3.35 -0.23
CA VAL A 89 -4.89 4.43 0.48
C VAL A 89 -3.91 5.34 1.21
N VAL A 90 -2.81 4.80 1.75
CA VAL A 90 -1.78 5.57 2.44
C VAL A 90 -0.92 6.37 1.46
N VAL A 91 -0.30 5.70 0.47
CA VAL A 91 0.63 6.35 -0.47
C VAL A 91 -0.06 7.40 -1.34
N GLY A 92 -1.33 7.19 -1.70
CA GLY A 92 -2.10 8.17 -2.46
C GLY A 92 -2.36 9.44 -1.65
N GLN A 93 -2.62 9.34 -0.35
CA GLN A 93 -2.74 10.51 0.53
C GLN A 93 -1.40 11.22 0.73
N VAL A 94 -0.29 10.47 0.88
CA VAL A 94 1.05 11.05 0.97
C VAL A 94 1.38 11.84 -0.29
N ALA A 95 1.17 11.26 -1.47
CA ALA A 95 1.41 11.92 -2.75
C ALA A 95 0.52 13.17 -2.94
N ALA A 96 -0.73 13.14 -2.47
CA ALA A 96 -1.63 14.29 -2.53
C ALA A 96 -1.25 15.41 -1.55
N GLN A 97 -0.62 15.07 -0.40
CA GLN A 97 -0.22 16.04 0.63
C GLN A 97 1.19 16.62 0.40
N ALA A 98 2.10 15.84 -0.16
CA ALA A 98 3.50 16.23 -0.39
C ALA A 98 3.96 15.95 -1.84
N PRO A 99 3.25 16.50 -2.85
CA PRO A 99 3.55 16.22 -4.25
C PRO A 99 4.95 16.69 -4.69
N GLU A 100 5.55 17.63 -3.96
CA GLU A 100 6.90 18.11 -4.20
C GLU A 100 7.99 17.10 -3.82
N ARG A 101 7.65 16.08 -3.01
CA ARG A 101 8.57 15.02 -2.60
C ARG A 101 8.39 13.72 -3.38
N VAL A 102 7.22 13.57 -4.02
CA VAL A 102 6.83 12.32 -4.68
C VAL A 102 6.91 12.48 -6.18
N ALA A 103 7.94 11.92 -6.79
CA ALA A 103 8.09 11.91 -8.24
C ALA A 103 7.07 10.99 -8.91
N HIS A 104 6.76 9.85 -8.29
CA HIS A 104 5.86 8.85 -8.86
C HIS A 104 5.24 7.96 -7.78
N THR A 105 4.01 7.52 -8.00
CA THR A 105 3.34 6.56 -7.11
C THR A 105 3.05 5.26 -7.87
N VAL A 106 3.37 4.12 -7.26
CA VAL A 106 3.07 2.79 -7.81
C VAL A 106 2.06 2.10 -6.91
N TYR A 107 0.94 1.75 -7.48
CA TYR A 107 -0.13 1.00 -6.83
C TYR A 107 -0.09 -0.45 -7.31
N VAL A 108 0.18 -1.38 -6.41
CA VAL A 108 0.27 -2.82 -6.72
C VAL A 108 -0.95 -3.51 -6.12
N GLU A 109 -1.90 -3.90 -6.97
CA GLU A 109 -3.18 -4.49 -6.52
C GLU A 109 -3.77 -3.75 -5.32
N ALA A 110 -3.85 -2.43 -5.45
CA ALA A 110 -4.05 -1.53 -4.32
C ALA A 110 -5.39 -0.80 -4.40
N PHE A 111 -5.96 -0.54 -3.23
CA PHE A 111 -7.11 0.34 -3.09
C PHE A 111 -6.67 1.79 -3.19
N LEU A 112 -7.39 2.57 -3.97
CA LEU A 112 -7.11 3.99 -4.14
C LEU A 112 -7.87 4.81 -3.08
N PRO A 113 -7.27 5.87 -2.54
CA PRO A 113 -7.99 6.73 -1.61
C PRO A 113 -9.05 7.53 -2.35
N VAL A 114 -10.24 7.56 -1.79
CA VAL A 114 -11.33 8.44 -2.20
C VAL A 114 -11.60 9.41 -1.05
N ASP A 115 -11.59 10.71 -1.34
CA ASP A 115 -11.76 11.72 -0.30
C ASP A 115 -13.05 11.52 0.49
N GLY A 116 -12.95 11.55 1.82
CA GLY A 116 -14.08 11.32 2.73
C GLY A 116 -14.53 9.85 2.85
N ARG A 117 -13.87 8.87 2.22
CA ARG A 117 -14.22 7.45 2.29
C ARG A 117 -13.12 6.66 2.98
N SER A 118 -13.52 5.65 3.75
CA SER A 118 -12.60 4.70 4.38
C SER A 118 -12.17 3.58 3.42
N LEU A 119 -11.14 2.80 3.80
CA LEU A 119 -10.83 1.58 3.07
C LEU A 119 -12.05 0.64 2.98
N LEU A 120 -12.74 0.41 4.09
CA LEU A 120 -13.88 -0.49 4.11
C LEU A 120 -15.00 -0.03 3.16
N ASP A 121 -15.19 1.29 3.01
CA ASP A 121 -16.20 1.83 2.08
C ASP A 121 -15.89 1.55 0.62
N VAL A 122 -14.61 1.44 0.26
CA VAL A 122 -14.14 1.25 -1.12
C VAL A 122 -13.73 -0.20 -1.44
N SER A 123 -13.51 -1.03 -0.41
CA SER A 123 -12.99 -2.40 -0.56
C SER A 123 -13.99 -3.39 -1.16
N GLY A 124 -15.28 -3.12 -0.96
CA GLY A 124 -16.31 -4.09 -1.33
C GLY A 124 -16.66 -5.10 -0.25
N LEU A 125 -15.98 -5.07 0.87
CA LEU A 125 -16.30 -5.89 2.03
C LEU A 125 -17.63 -5.47 2.69
N ASP A 126 -18.19 -6.33 3.51
CA ASP A 126 -19.33 -5.98 4.37
C ASP A 126 -18.82 -5.11 5.54
N VAL A 127 -19.03 -3.82 5.43
CA VAL A 127 -18.54 -2.81 6.39
C VAL A 127 -18.99 -3.10 7.83
N GLU A 128 -20.24 -3.50 8.00
CA GLU A 128 -20.79 -3.77 9.35
C GLU A 128 -20.20 -5.07 9.92
N HIS A 129 -19.96 -6.05 9.08
CA HIS A 129 -19.28 -7.28 9.48
C HIS A 129 -17.85 -7.00 9.93
N GLU A 130 -17.08 -6.27 9.12
CA GLU A 130 -15.69 -5.94 9.44
C GLU A 130 -15.57 -5.09 10.72
N ARG A 131 -16.48 -4.13 10.91
CA ARG A 131 -16.52 -3.33 12.14
C ARG A 131 -16.79 -4.19 13.39
N ARG A 132 -17.68 -5.19 13.27
CA ARG A 132 -17.89 -6.14 14.38
C ARG A 132 -16.66 -6.95 14.68
N LEU A 133 -16.00 -7.51 13.65
CA LEU A 133 -14.76 -8.27 13.82
C LEU A 133 -13.67 -7.44 14.51
N ILE A 134 -13.49 -6.19 14.12
CA ILE A 134 -12.56 -5.26 14.75
C ILE A 134 -12.90 -5.06 16.23
N ALA A 135 -14.18 -4.82 16.54
CA ALA A 135 -14.61 -4.60 17.92
C ALA A 135 -14.43 -5.84 18.79
N GLU A 136 -14.75 -7.02 18.28
CA GLU A 136 -14.61 -8.32 18.97
C GLU A 136 -13.13 -8.72 19.15
N ASN A 137 -12.24 -8.20 18.29
CA ASN A 137 -10.80 -8.45 18.32
C ASN A 137 -9.99 -7.32 19.00
N GLY A 138 -10.57 -6.66 19.99
CA GLY A 138 -9.86 -5.66 20.79
C GLY A 138 -9.45 -4.39 20.03
N GLY A 139 -10.15 -4.06 18.96
CA GLY A 139 -9.89 -2.87 18.14
C GLY A 139 -8.88 -3.11 17.00
N LEU A 140 -8.43 -4.34 16.83
CA LEU A 140 -7.55 -4.74 15.73
C LEU A 140 -8.35 -5.44 14.62
N TRP A 141 -8.06 -5.13 13.38
CA TRP A 141 -8.64 -5.86 12.24
C TRP A 141 -7.96 -7.23 12.12
N PRO A 142 -8.70 -8.34 12.35
CA PRO A 142 -8.06 -9.66 12.40
C PRO A 142 -7.44 -10.03 11.05
N PRO A 143 -6.23 -10.61 11.05
CA PRO A 143 -5.63 -11.11 9.82
C PRO A 143 -6.40 -12.35 9.32
N PRO A 144 -6.29 -12.69 8.03
CA PRO A 144 -6.86 -13.91 7.51
C PRO A 144 -6.28 -15.12 8.23
N SER A 145 -7.14 -16.07 8.53
CA SER A 145 -6.76 -17.35 9.15
C SER A 145 -5.93 -18.19 8.18
N ARG A 146 -5.22 -19.19 8.73
CA ARG A 146 -4.49 -20.16 7.91
C ARG A 146 -5.40 -20.89 6.92
N GLU A 147 -6.65 -21.17 7.31
CA GLU A 147 -7.64 -21.80 6.44
C GLU A 147 -8.00 -20.93 5.26
N GLU A 148 -8.28 -19.64 5.50
CA GLU A 148 -8.56 -18.65 4.43
C GLU A 148 -7.36 -18.46 3.50
N LEU A 149 -6.14 -18.42 4.03
CA LEU A 149 -4.91 -18.39 3.23
C LEU A 149 -4.80 -19.64 2.35
N SER A 150 -5.16 -20.83 2.86
CA SER A 150 -5.07 -22.09 2.12
C SER A 150 -6.05 -22.19 0.94
N GLN A 151 -7.08 -21.34 0.93
CA GLN A 151 -8.04 -21.26 -0.17
C GLN A 151 -7.53 -20.41 -1.35
N GLN A 152 -6.40 -19.70 -1.17
CA GLN A 152 -5.80 -18.90 -2.24
C GLN A 152 -5.01 -19.80 -3.20
N PRO A 153 -5.36 -19.86 -4.49
CA PRO A 153 -4.80 -20.85 -5.41
C PRO A 153 -3.33 -20.66 -5.75
N PHE A 154 -2.77 -19.49 -5.44
CA PHE A 154 -1.38 -19.11 -5.75
C PHE A 154 -0.47 -19.17 -4.50
N LEU A 155 -0.97 -19.56 -3.33
CA LEU A 155 -0.16 -19.72 -2.13
C LEU A 155 0.20 -21.20 -1.93
N ASP A 156 1.50 -21.48 -1.87
CA ASP A 156 1.98 -22.80 -1.47
C ASP A 156 2.02 -22.95 0.07
N ALA A 157 2.25 -24.18 0.54
CA ALA A 157 2.24 -24.49 1.97
C ALA A 157 3.30 -23.71 2.77
N ASP A 158 4.48 -23.48 2.18
CA ASP A 158 5.58 -22.78 2.84
C ASP A 158 5.27 -21.27 2.95
N LEU A 159 4.68 -20.70 1.91
CA LEU A 159 4.25 -19.31 1.93
C LEU A 159 3.10 -19.09 2.91
N ILE A 160 2.11 -20.00 2.94
CA ILE A 160 1.01 -19.98 3.93
C ILE A 160 1.58 -20.02 5.35
N GLN A 161 2.54 -20.91 5.62
CA GLN A 161 3.17 -21.02 6.93
C GLN A 161 3.90 -19.73 7.32
N ARG A 162 4.65 -19.13 6.39
CA ARG A 162 5.37 -17.85 6.60
C ARG A 162 4.40 -16.70 6.86
N LEU A 163 3.33 -16.59 6.08
CA LEU A 163 2.31 -15.56 6.26
C LEU A 163 1.62 -15.75 7.62
N ALA A 164 1.02 -16.91 7.87
CA ALA A 164 0.27 -17.18 9.10
C ALA A 164 1.08 -16.93 10.39
N SER A 165 2.41 -17.05 10.33
CA SER A 165 3.28 -16.80 11.49
C SER A 165 3.71 -15.34 11.67
N ARG A 166 3.44 -14.46 10.71
CA ARG A 166 3.98 -13.09 10.68
C ARG A 166 2.92 -11.99 10.49
N LEU A 167 1.69 -12.36 10.12
CA LEU A 167 0.62 -11.39 9.97
C LEU A 167 0.23 -10.81 11.32
N VAL A 168 0.04 -9.49 11.36
CA VAL A 168 -0.36 -8.71 12.54
C VAL A 168 -1.64 -7.95 12.21
N GLY A 169 -2.62 -7.98 13.09
CA GLY A 169 -3.86 -7.21 12.91
C GLY A 169 -3.57 -5.70 12.99
N PRO A 170 -3.82 -4.92 11.94
CA PRO A 170 -3.70 -3.47 12.02
C PRO A 170 -4.75 -2.88 12.96
N PRO A 171 -4.46 -1.74 13.60
CA PRO A 171 -5.46 -0.99 14.35
C PRO A 171 -6.67 -0.65 13.47
N GLY A 172 -7.88 -0.95 13.95
CA GLY A 172 -9.11 -0.87 13.14
C GLY A 172 -9.41 0.52 12.57
N HIS A 173 -8.98 1.58 13.27
CA HIS A 173 -9.11 2.94 12.77
C HIS A 173 -8.34 3.20 11.47
N THR A 174 -7.31 2.42 11.18
CA THR A 174 -6.54 2.56 9.93
C THR A 174 -7.36 2.20 8.69
N VAL A 175 -8.38 1.35 8.85
CA VAL A 175 -9.26 0.90 7.76
C VAL A 175 -10.68 1.49 7.84
N THR A 176 -11.07 2.06 8.98
CA THR A 176 -12.39 2.67 9.18
C THR A 176 -12.40 4.20 9.11
N ASP A 177 -11.24 4.86 9.21
CA ASP A 177 -11.13 6.30 9.07
C ASP A 177 -11.25 6.72 7.60
N ALA A 178 -11.87 7.88 7.40
CA ALA A 178 -11.96 8.49 6.08
C ALA A 178 -10.61 9.00 5.59
N ALA A 179 -10.30 8.74 4.34
CA ALA A 179 -9.13 9.29 3.67
C ALA A 179 -9.28 10.79 3.41
N SER A 180 -8.16 11.52 3.40
CA SER A 180 -8.08 12.93 3.04
C SER A 180 -7.21 13.11 1.80
N VAL A 181 -7.82 13.48 0.68
CA VAL A 181 -7.17 13.60 -0.63
C VAL A 181 -7.31 15.05 -1.12
N PRO A 182 -6.43 15.96 -0.66
CA PRO A 182 -6.55 17.39 -0.96
C PRO A 182 -6.27 17.75 -2.45
N ARG A 183 -5.77 16.79 -3.22
CA ARG A 183 -5.50 16.94 -4.65
C ARG A 183 -6.06 15.76 -5.43
N PRO A 184 -6.66 15.97 -6.62
CA PRO A 184 -7.14 14.88 -7.46
C PRO A 184 -6.00 13.92 -7.84
N LEU A 185 -6.23 12.62 -7.71
CA LEU A 185 -5.23 11.60 -8.06
C LEU A 185 -4.83 11.67 -9.55
N GLU A 186 -5.73 12.10 -10.43
CA GLU A 186 -5.49 12.27 -11.86
C GLU A 186 -4.33 13.24 -12.15
N SER A 187 -4.03 14.15 -11.22
CA SER A 187 -2.94 15.13 -11.35
C SER A 187 -1.57 14.59 -10.95
N LEU A 188 -1.51 13.43 -10.31
CA LEU A 188 -0.30 12.84 -9.74
C LEU A 188 0.27 11.77 -10.67
N PRO A 189 1.58 11.82 -11.01
CA PRO A 189 2.21 10.78 -11.83
C PRO A 189 2.13 9.42 -11.13
N SER A 190 1.52 8.43 -11.81
CA SER A 190 1.24 7.15 -11.15
C SER A 190 1.27 5.97 -12.11
N THR A 191 1.59 4.79 -11.57
CA THR A 191 1.44 3.50 -12.25
C THR A 191 0.55 2.59 -11.41
N PHE A 192 -0.44 1.98 -12.04
CA PHE A 192 -1.28 0.94 -11.45
C PHE A 192 -0.91 -0.40 -12.02
N ILE A 193 -0.52 -1.35 -11.17
CA ILE A 193 -0.13 -2.71 -11.53
C ILE A 193 -1.12 -3.67 -10.90
N ALA A 194 -1.82 -4.47 -11.70
CA ALA A 194 -2.77 -5.45 -11.18
C ALA A 194 -2.95 -6.64 -12.10
N GLY A 195 -3.25 -7.79 -11.51
CA GLY A 195 -3.78 -8.95 -12.22
C GLY A 195 -5.17 -8.71 -12.79
N LYS A 196 -5.57 -9.53 -13.75
CA LYS A 196 -6.89 -9.43 -14.41
C LYS A 196 -8.04 -9.56 -13.41
N ASP A 197 -7.86 -10.42 -12.40
CA ASP A 197 -8.89 -10.71 -11.41
C ASP A 197 -9.11 -9.51 -10.47
N TRP A 198 -8.03 -8.84 -10.04
CA TRP A 198 -8.14 -7.63 -9.21
C TRP A 198 -9.02 -6.55 -9.86
N LEU A 199 -8.82 -6.32 -11.15
CA LEU A 199 -9.57 -5.31 -11.89
C LEU A 199 -11.06 -5.65 -11.99
N SER A 200 -11.46 -6.91 -11.87
CA SER A 200 -12.87 -7.33 -11.86
C SER A 200 -13.53 -7.18 -10.49
N PHE A 201 -12.77 -7.21 -9.38
CA PHE A 201 -13.26 -7.09 -8.02
C PHE A 201 -13.42 -5.65 -7.53
N SER A 202 -12.67 -4.71 -8.09
CA SER A 202 -12.65 -3.33 -7.61
C SER A 202 -14.01 -2.65 -7.77
N ARG A 203 -14.62 -2.20 -6.67
CA ARG A 203 -15.82 -1.34 -6.69
C ARG A 203 -15.54 0.06 -7.25
N GLU A 204 -14.26 0.42 -7.39
CA GLU A 204 -13.82 1.73 -7.89
C GLU A 204 -13.70 1.79 -9.41
N GLN A 205 -14.48 0.99 -10.13
CA GLN A 205 -14.43 0.90 -11.60
C GLN A 205 -14.51 2.27 -12.29
N ASP A 206 -15.31 3.19 -11.78
CA ASP A 206 -15.47 4.50 -12.39
C ASP A 206 -14.26 5.40 -12.12
N LEU A 207 -13.67 5.34 -10.92
CA LEU A 207 -12.42 6.02 -10.62
C LEU A 207 -11.29 5.48 -11.50
N LEU A 208 -11.13 4.16 -11.60
CA LEU A 208 -10.11 3.55 -12.46
C LEU A 208 -10.30 3.91 -13.93
N LYS A 209 -11.55 3.98 -14.43
CA LYS A 209 -11.84 4.45 -15.80
C LYS A 209 -11.45 5.91 -16.00
N SER A 210 -11.68 6.78 -14.99
CA SER A 210 -11.25 8.17 -15.01
C SER A 210 -9.73 8.28 -15.08
N LEU A 211 -9.03 7.57 -14.20
CA LEU A 211 -7.57 7.57 -14.13
C LEU A 211 -6.91 7.05 -15.42
N ARG A 212 -7.53 6.07 -16.09
CA ARG A 212 -7.05 5.56 -17.40
C ARG A 212 -7.04 6.63 -18.50
N ARG A 213 -7.81 7.70 -18.35
CA ARG A 213 -7.83 8.82 -19.30
C ARG A 213 -6.77 9.89 -18.98
N SER A 214 -6.19 9.84 -17.78
CA SER A 214 -5.16 10.80 -17.41
C SER A 214 -3.83 10.45 -18.09
N PRO A 215 -3.16 11.42 -18.73
CA PRO A 215 -1.84 11.21 -19.33
C PRO A 215 -0.73 10.99 -18.28
N ARG A 216 -1.04 11.20 -17.00
CA ARG A 216 -0.12 11.00 -15.89
C ARG A 216 -0.19 9.59 -15.30
N TRP A 217 -1.16 8.76 -15.74
CA TRP A 217 -1.36 7.41 -15.23
C TRP A 217 -0.99 6.36 -16.25
N THR A 218 -0.24 5.38 -15.80
CA THR A 218 0.11 4.18 -16.56
C THR A 218 -0.52 2.96 -15.91
N PHE A 219 -1.05 2.05 -16.73
CA PHE A 219 -1.64 0.79 -16.24
C PHE A 219 -0.85 -0.38 -16.79
N ARG A 220 -0.50 -1.32 -15.92
CA ARG A 220 0.20 -2.56 -16.25
C ARG A 220 -0.59 -3.75 -15.74
N SER A 221 -0.70 -4.78 -16.55
CA SER A 221 -1.29 -6.06 -16.17
C SER A 221 -0.16 -7.05 -15.89
N ILE A 222 -0.29 -7.82 -14.81
CA ILE A 222 0.52 -8.99 -14.51
C ILE A 222 -0.33 -10.24 -14.74
N GLU A 223 0.31 -11.31 -15.21
CA GLU A 223 -0.32 -12.61 -15.47
C GLU A 223 -0.26 -13.51 -14.24
#